data_24ff9d4865f8b8c099124d09bccb9615
#
_entry.id   24ff9d4865f8b8c099124d09bccb9615
#
_cell.length_a   1.000
_cell.length_b   1.000
_cell.length_c   1.000
_cell.angle_alpha   90.00
_cell.angle_beta   90.00
_cell.angle_gamma   90.00
#
_symmetry.space_group_name_H-M   'P 1'
#
loop_
_entity.id
_entity.type
_entity.pdbx_description
1 polymer ?
#
loop_
_entity_poly.entity_id
_entity_poly.type
_entity_poly.pdbx_seq_one_letter_code
_entity_poly.pdbx_strand_id
1 'polypeptide(L)' 'MTAEADLAVDHPAHYKRGGIEAIDVIEAFDLGFHLGNVVKYILRAEAKGATLQDLKKASWYLKREINRRESGQ' A
#
# COMPACT_ATOMS: atom_id res chain seq x y z
N MET A 1 16.70 -9.36 16.85
CA MET A 1 16.46 -9.55 16.35
C MET A 1 16.14 -9.37 15.58
N THR A 2 15.92 -9.21 15.47
CA THR A 2 15.83 -9.20 14.71
C THR A 2 15.67 -9.70 13.39
N ALA A 3 16.51 -10.50 12.77
CA ALA A 3 16.36 -11.10 11.47
C ALA A 3 15.06 -11.88 11.34
N GLU A 4 14.68 -12.54 12.40
CA GLU A 4 13.41 -13.29 12.37
C GLU A 4 12.23 -12.37 12.15
N ALA A 5 12.25 -11.23 12.78
CA ALA A 5 11.15 -10.28 12.61
C ALA A 5 11.08 -9.82 11.16
N ASP A 6 12.22 -9.56 10.57
CA ASP A 6 12.26 -9.13 9.17
C ASP A 6 11.73 -10.21 8.23
N LEU A 7 12.09 -11.46 8.51
CA LEU A 7 11.61 -12.56 7.69
C LEU A 7 10.10 -12.73 7.81
N ALA A 8 9.59 -12.54 9.02
CA ALA A 8 8.15 -12.68 9.24
C ALA A 8 7.35 -11.60 8.54
N VAL A 9 7.91 -10.43 8.35
CA VAL A 9 7.21 -9.31 7.73
C VAL A 9 7.33 -9.38 6.23
N ASP A 10 8.01 -10.15 5.61
CA ASP A 10 8.03 -10.32 4.16
C ASP A 10 8.12 -8.99 3.39
N HIS A 11 9.26 -8.76 2.80
CA HIS A 11 9.50 -7.59 1.95
C HIS A 11 9.85 -8.07 0.54
N PRO A 12 8.82 -8.46 -0.25
CA PRO A 12 9.08 -9.00 -1.59
C PRO A 12 9.77 -7.98 -2.48
N ALA A 13 10.70 -8.45 -3.28
CA ALA A 13 11.48 -7.57 -4.13
C ALA A 13 10.62 -6.76 -5.10
N HIS A 14 9.49 -7.31 -5.53
CA HIS A 14 8.67 -6.60 -6.51
C HIS A 14 7.95 -5.40 -5.92
N TYR A 15 7.96 -5.24 -4.59
CA TYR A 15 7.40 -4.04 -3.96
C TYR A 15 8.43 -2.93 -3.82
N LYS A 16 9.68 -3.22 -4.08
CA LYS A 16 10.77 -2.30 -3.74
C LYS A 16 11.44 -1.79 -5.00
N ARG A 17 11.39 -0.49 -5.20
CA ARG A 17 12.02 0.16 -6.32
C ARG A 17 12.90 1.28 -5.83
N GLY A 18 14.15 1.30 -6.27
CA GLY A 18 15.07 2.36 -5.85
C GLY A 18 15.27 2.39 -4.35
N GLY A 19 15.19 1.24 -3.70
CA GLY A 19 15.31 1.15 -2.26
C GLY A 19 14.09 1.60 -1.49
N ILE A 20 12.97 1.86 -2.17
CA ILE A 20 11.76 2.36 -1.53
C ILE A 20 10.65 1.32 -1.59
N GLU A 21 9.99 1.09 -0.45
CA GLU A 21 8.84 0.20 -0.36
C GLU A 21 7.59 1.00 -0.05
N ALA A 22 6.43 0.36 -0.24
CA ALA A 22 5.17 1.02 0.07
C ALA A 22 5.13 1.52 1.51
N ILE A 23 5.67 0.73 2.45
CA ILE A 23 5.66 1.12 3.86
C ILE A 23 6.45 2.41 4.08
N ASP A 24 7.51 2.61 3.32
CA ASP A 24 8.31 3.82 3.46
C ASP A 24 7.50 5.05 3.08
N VAL A 25 6.72 4.95 2.02
CA VAL A 25 5.85 6.04 1.58
C VAL A 25 4.76 6.31 2.62
N ILE A 26 4.14 5.23 3.10
CA ILE A 26 3.07 5.33 4.06
C ILE A 26 3.55 6.04 5.32
N GLU A 27 4.74 5.70 5.78
CA GLU A 27 5.28 6.31 6.98
C GLU A 27 5.74 7.74 6.74
N ALA A 28 6.40 7.98 5.61
CA ALA A 28 6.90 9.31 5.29
C ALA A 28 5.80 10.36 5.20
N PHE A 29 4.65 9.96 4.68
CA PHE A 29 3.52 10.87 4.51
C PHE A 29 2.45 10.70 5.59
N ASP A 30 2.72 9.83 6.57
CA ASP A 30 1.80 9.60 7.69
C ASP A 30 0.40 9.23 7.18
N LEU A 31 0.33 8.32 6.25
CA LEU A 31 -0.94 7.92 5.67
C LEU A 31 -1.69 6.97 6.61
N GLY A 32 -3.00 7.14 6.66
CA GLY A 32 -3.83 6.23 7.43
C GLY A 32 -4.06 4.93 6.69
N PHE A 33 -4.93 4.10 7.25
CA PHE A 33 -5.15 2.75 6.75
C PHE A 33 -5.62 2.73 5.28
N HIS A 34 -6.65 3.52 4.97
CA HIS A 34 -7.22 3.47 3.62
C HIS A 34 -6.24 3.98 2.57
N LEU A 35 -5.67 5.15 2.79
CA LEU A 35 -4.73 5.71 1.83
C LEU A 35 -3.45 4.89 1.74
N GLY A 36 -3.05 4.28 2.85
CA GLY A 36 -1.91 3.37 2.83
C GLY A 36 -2.16 2.17 1.93
N ASN A 37 -3.38 1.63 1.98
CA ASN A 37 -3.73 0.51 1.10
C ASN A 37 -3.82 0.94 -0.35
N VAL A 38 -4.29 2.18 -0.62
CA VAL A 38 -4.29 2.70 -1.99
C VAL A 38 -2.87 2.69 -2.54
N VAL A 39 -1.92 3.25 -1.80
CA VAL A 39 -0.53 3.28 -2.23
C VAL A 39 0.02 1.88 -2.43
N LYS A 40 -0.24 0.99 -1.48
CA LYS A 40 0.25 -0.37 -1.57
C LYS A 40 -0.22 -1.06 -2.85
N TYR A 41 -1.51 -0.96 -3.14
CA TYR A 41 -2.04 -1.65 -4.31
C TYR A 41 -1.62 -1.00 -5.62
N ILE A 42 -1.45 0.32 -5.65
CA ILE A 42 -0.94 0.98 -6.84
C ILE A 42 0.47 0.50 -7.16
N LEU A 43 1.35 0.48 -6.17
CA LEU A 43 2.73 0.05 -6.39
C LEU A 43 2.80 -1.42 -6.75
N ARG A 44 1.94 -2.22 -6.15
CA ARG A 44 1.87 -3.63 -6.43
C ARG A 44 1.37 -3.92 -7.85
N ALA A 45 0.44 -3.09 -8.32
CA ALA A 45 -0.14 -3.27 -9.64
C ALA A 45 0.91 -3.20 -10.73
N GLU A 46 1.89 -2.30 -10.58
CA GLU A 46 2.94 -2.14 -11.58
C GLU A 46 4.00 -3.24 -11.51
N ALA A 47 4.08 -3.93 -10.39
CA ALA A 47 5.16 -4.88 -10.17
C ALA A 47 4.75 -6.34 -10.34
N LYS A 48 3.47 -6.62 -10.44
CA LYS A 48 2.96 -7.98 -10.48
C LYS A 48 2.07 -8.19 -11.70
N GLY A 49 1.61 -9.42 -11.86
CA GLY A 49 0.76 -9.74 -12.98
C GLY A 49 -0.72 -9.47 -12.78
N ALA A 50 -1.16 -9.16 -11.57
CA ALA A 50 -2.57 -8.96 -11.26
C ALA A 50 -2.93 -7.47 -11.27
N THR A 51 -2.53 -6.77 -12.30
CA THR A 51 -2.64 -5.31 -12.40
C THR A 51 -4.06 -4.80 -12.22
N LEU A 52 -4.99 -5.32 -12.98
CA LEU A 52 -6.36 -4.81 -12.92
C LEU A 52 -6.99 -5.07 -11.56
N GLN A 53 -6.76 -6.25 -11.02
CA GLN A 53 -7.30 -6.61 -9.71
C GLN A 53 -6.76 -5.67 -8.63
N ASP A 54 -5.46 -5.39 -8.68
CA ASP A 54 -4.85 -4.51 -7.69
C ASP A 54 -5.36 -3.07 -7.83
N LEU A 55 -5.57 -2.61 -9.07
CA LEU A 55 -6.12 -1.28 -9.27
C LEU A 55 -7.55 -1.18 -8.74
N LYS A 56 -8.33 -2.24 -8.89
CA LYS A 56 -9.68 -2.26 -8.34
C LYS A 56 -9.67 -2.21 -6.82
N LYS A 57 -8.71 -2.89 -6.20
CA LYS A 57 -8.55 -2.83 -4.76
C LYS A 57 -8.17 -1.42 -4.31
N ALA A 58 -7.25 -0.78 -5.03
CA ALA A 58 -6.88 0.59 -4.72
C ALA A 58 -8.10 1.50 -4.82
N SER A 59 -8.90 1.32 -5.86
CA SER A 59 -10.10 2.13 -6.06
C SER A 59 -11.08 1.94 -4.91
N TRP A 60 -11.25 0.72 -4.43
CA TRP A 60 -12.15 0.43 -3.32
C TRP A 60 -11.75 1.20 -2.06
N TYR A 61 -10.46 1.15 -1.72
CA TYR A 61 -9.98 1.85 -0.54
C TYR A 61 -10.07 3.36 -0.69
N LEU A 62 -9.82 3.86 -1.90
CA LEU A 62 -9.90 5.28 -2.15
C LEU A 62 -11.32 5.78 -1.98
N LYS A 63 -12.29 5.07 -2.55
CA LYS A 63 -13.70 5.43 -2.40
C LYS A 63 -14.13 5.38 -0.94
N ARG A 64 -13.65 4.40 -0.22
CA ARG A 64 -13.97 4.29 1.21
C ARG A 64 -13.48 5.51 1.96
N GLU A 65 -12.29 5.97 1.65
CA GLU A 65 -11.72 7.14 2.32
C GLU A 65 -12.49 8.41 1.95
N ILE A 66 -12.85 8.53 0.68
CA ILE A 66 -13.63 9.69 0.22
C ILE A 66 -14.97 9.73 0.94
N ASN A 67 -15.66 8.59 0.99
CA ASN A 67 -16.95 8.51 1.65
C ASN A 67 -16.85 8.87 3.12
N ARG A 68 -15.79 8.41 3.77
CA ARG A 68 -15.58 8.70 5.18
C ARG A 68 -15.43 10.20 5.41
N ARG A 69 -14.66 10.86 4.57
CA ARG A 69 -14.43 12.30 4.70
C ARG A 69 -15.68 13.12 4.37
N GLU A 70 -16.41 12.65 3.37
CA GLU A 70 -17.66 13.33 3.00
C GLU A 70 -18.72 13.21 4.08
N SER A 71 -18.62 12.19 4.92
CA SER A 71 -19.53 12.03 6.04
C SER A 71 -19.13 12.85 7.24
N GLY A 72 -18.11 13.68 7.15
CA GLY A 72 -17.66 14.51 8.25
C GLY A 72 -16.72 13.79 9.21
N GLN A 73 -16.12 12.73 8.78
CA GLN A 73 -15.22 11.94 9.62
C GLN A 73 -13.78 12.40 9.58
#